data_772b247632c1376e5244960504605615
#
_entry.id   772b247632c1376e5244960504605615
#
_cell.length_a   1.000
_cell.length_b   1.000
_cell.length_c   1.000
_cell.angle_alpha   90.00
_cell.angle_beta   90.00
_cell.angle_gamma   90.00
#
_symmetry.space_group_name_H-M   'P 1'
#
loop_
_entity.id
_entity.type
_entity.pdbx_description
1 polymer ?
#
loop_
_entity_poly.entity_id
_entity_poly.type
_entity_poly.pdbx_seq_one_letter_code
_entity_poly.pdbx_strand_id
1 'polypeptide(L)'
;EGMYCTPCESFFTESQLVDGKCPDCGRPCVPAKEEAYFFKMSKYADKLIDYINTHPDFIQPESRKNEMMNNFLLPGLQDLCVSRTSFKWGIPVDFDPKHVVYVWLDALTNYITGIGYDCDGESTDQFNKLWPADLHLIGKDIIRFHTIYWPIFLMSLDLPLPKQVFGHPWLLQGDGKMSKSKGNVIYADELVDFFGVDAVRYFVLHEMPFENDGVITWELMVERLNSELANTLGNLAVSYTHLRA
;
A
#
# COMPACT_ATOMS: atom_id res chain seq x y z
N GLU A 1 4.24 -10.71 -25.58
CA GLU A 1 4.35 -12.10 -25.12
C GLU A 1 4.97 -12.11 -23.72
N GLY A 2 4.47 -12.97 -22.85
CA GLY A 2 5.01 -13.12 -21.50
C GLY A 2 4.35 -14.28 -20.78
N MET A 3 4.74 -14.47 -19.53
CA MET A 3 4.18 -15.47 -18.63
C MET A 3 3.09 -14.82 -17.77
N TYR A 4 1.86 -15.29 -17.92
CA TYR A 4 0.70 -14.71 -17.23
C TYR A 4 0.32 -15.53 -15.99
N CYS A 5 0.21 -14.84 -14.86
CA CYS A 5 -0.33 -15.42 -13.65
C CYS A 5 -1.82 -15.07 -13.51
N THR A 6 -2.71 -16.03 -13.77
CA THR A 6 -4.15 -15.80 -13.69
C THR A 6 -4.62 -15.31 -12.32
N PRO A 7 -4.15 -15.87 -11.18
CA PRO A 7 -4.61 -15.39 -9.87
C PRO A 7 -4.12 -14.00 -9.45
N CYS A 8 -2.99 -13.55 -9.99
CA CYS A 8 -2.44 -12.21 -9.73
C CYS A 8 -2.77 -11.22 -10.85
N GLU A 9 -3.38 -11.72 -11.94
CA GLU A 9 -3.70 -10.93 -13.15
C GLU A 9 -2.50 -10.13 -13.67
N SER A 10 -1.30 -10.72 -13.59
CA SER A 10 -0.03 -10.06 -13.87
C SER A 10 0.78 -10.79 -14.92
N PHE A 11 1.41 -10.01 -15.81
CA PHE A 11 2.39 -10.50 -16.77
C PHE A 11 3.81 -10.39 -16.20
N PHE A 12 4.60 -11.41 -16.47
CA PHE A 12 6.02 -11.47 -16.11
C PHE A 12 6.84 -11.87 -17.34
N THR A 13 8.07 -11.41 -17.39
CA THR A 13 9.06 -11.99 -18.27
C THR A 13 9.56 -13.32 -17.68
N GLU A 14 10.12 -14.19 -18.49
CA GLU A 14 10.70 -15.46 -18.01
C GLU A 14 11.76 -15.23 -16.92
N SER A 15 12.54 -14.15 -17.04
CA SER A 15 13.56 -13.77 -16.07
C SER A 15 13.01 -13.29 -14.71
N GLN A 16 11.73 -12.90 -14.65
CA GLN A 16 11.08 -12.47 -13.43
C GLN A 16 10.45 -13.63 -12.65
N LEU A 17 10.32 -14.79 -13.25
CA LEU A 17 9.78 -15.97 -12.59
C LEU A 17 10.78 -16.54 -11.57
N VAL A 18 10.28 -17.01 -10.45
CA VAL A 18 11.03 -17.75 -9.44
C VAL A 18 10.71 -19.24 -9.63
N ASP A 19 11.69 -20.03 -10.08
CA ASP A 19 11.51 -21.44 -10.41
C ASP A 19 10.35 -21.70 -11.39
N GLY A 20 10.18 -20.83 -12.39
CA GLY A 20 9.08 -20.93 -13.38
C GLY A 20 7.70 -20.56 -12.84
N LYS A 21 7.63 -19.96 -11.63
CA LYS A 21 6.40 -19.59 -10.95
C LYS A 21 6.31 -18.08 -10.74
N CYS A 22 5.10 -17.62 -10.49
CA CYS A 22 4.82 -16.22 -10.16
C CYS A 22 5.60 -15.77 -8.92
N PRO A 23 6.36 -14.67 -9.00
CA PRO A 23 7.13 -14.17 -7.85
C PRO A 23 6.25 -13.70 -6.70
N ASP A 24 5.00 -13.28 -7.00
CA ASP A 24 4.10 -12.71 -5.99
C ASP A 24 3.31 -13.77 -5.22
N CYS A 25 2.86 -14.83 -5.91
CA CYS A 25 1.97 -15.83 -5.29
C CYS A 25 2.49 -17.27 -5.34
N GLY A 26 3.62 -17.53 -6.01
CA GLY A 26 4.22 -18.86 -6.14
C GLY A 26 3.45 -19.86 -7.02
N ARG A 27 2.39 -19.42 -7.72
CA ARG A 27 1.59 -20.29 -8.62
C ARG A 27 2.19 -20.37 -10.01
N PRO A 28 1.91 -21.45 -10.79
CA PRO A 28 2.37 -21.56 -12.15
C PRO A 28 1.86 -20.40 -13.03
N CYS A 29 2.70 -19.88 -13.88
CA CYS A 29 2.34 -18.94 -14.93
C CYS A 29 2.18 -19.67 -16.27
N VAL A 30 1.29 -19.16 -17.12
CA VAL A 30 1.05 -19.71 -18.46
C VAL A 30 1.56 -18.73 -19.53
N PRO A 31 2.12 -19.22 -20.65
CA PRO A 31 2.47 -18.35 -21.77
C PRO A 31 1.22 -17.66 -22.29
N ALA A 32 1.27 -16.34 -22.43
CA ALA A 32 0.17 -15.56 -22.97
C ALA A 32 0.70 -14.46 -23.91
N LYS A 33 -0.15 -14.13 -24.90
CA LYS A 33 0.06 -13.01 -25.81
C LYS A 33 -1.13 -12.09 -25.66
N GLU A 34 -0.87 -10.85 -25.32
CA GLU A 34 -1.88 -9.83 -25.20
C GLU A 34 -1.37 -8.55 -25.88
N GLU A 35 -2.22 -7.89 -26.63
CA GLU A 35 -1.98 -6.53 -27.07
C GLU A 35 -2.30 -5.59 -25.92
N ALA A 36 -1.38 -4.67 -25.61
CA ALA A 36 -1.52 -3.76 -24.48
C ALA A 36 -0.82 -2.43 -24.73
N TYR A 37 -1.35 -1.38 -24.13
CA TYR A 37 -0.68 -0.09 -24.07
C TYR A 37 0.30 -0.07 -22.89
N PHE A 38 1.47 0.53 -23.12
CA PHE A 38 2.49 0.68 -22.09
C PHE A 38 2.71 2.16 -21.80
N PHE A 39 2.64 2.51 -20.54
CA PHE A 39 3.03 3.82 -20.06
C PHE A 39 4.54 3.86 -19.83
N LYS A 40 5.20 4.82 -20.48
CA LYS A 40 6.68 4.96 -20.47
C LYS A 40 7.19 5.52 -19.14
N MET A 41 7.13 4.70 -18.09
CA MET A 41 7.60 5.05 -16.75
C MET A 41 9.11 5.32 -16.74
N SER A 42 9.86 4.65 -17.60
CA SER A 42 11.30 4.82 -17.77
C SER A 42 11.73 6.26 -18.05
N LYS A 43 10.87 7.07 -18.68
CA LYS A 43 11.13 8.50 -18.93
C LYS A 43 11.19 9.35 -17.66
N TYR A 44 10.57 8.88 -16.59
CA TYR A 44 10.43 9.62 -15.32
C TYR A 44 11.35 9.08 -14.23
N ALA A 45 12.08 8.00 -14.47
CA ALA A 45 12.89 7.32 -13.47
C ALA A 45 13.92 8.25 -12.82
N ASP A 46 14.71 8.95 -13.62
CA ASP A 46 15.74 9.86 -13.10
C ASP A 46 15.13 11.02 -12.31
N LYS A 47 14.01 11.58 -12.79
CA LYS A 47 13.27 12.65 -12.10
C LYS A 47 12.74 12.18 -10.74
N LEU A 48 12.24 10.94 -10.67
CA LEU A 48 11.76 10.37 -9.43
C LEU A 48 12.91 10.06 -8.46
N ILE A 49 14.01 9.52 -8.95
CA ILE A 49 15.22 9.26 -8.14
C ILE A 49 15.74 10.56 -7.53
N ASP A 50 15.85 11.63 -8.33
CA ASP A 50 16.27 12.93 -7.87
C ASP A 50 15.30 13.49 -6.80
N TYR A 51 14.01 13.37 -7.03
CA TYR A 51 12.99 13.77 -6.06
C TYR A 51 13.13 13.04 -4.73
N ILE A 52 13.28 11.71 -4.74
CA ILE A 52 13.46 10.89 -3.53
C ILE A 52 14.74 11.30 -2.78
N ASN A 53 15.82 11.58 -3.50
CA ASN A 53 17.09 11.98 -2.89
C ASN A 53 17.04 13.37 -2.28
N THR A 54 16.27 14.28 -2.86
CA THR A 54 16.12 15.67 -2.36
C THR A 54 15.01 15.83 -1.31
N HIS A 55 14.15 14.81 -1.16
CA HIS A 55 13.04 14.77 -0.18
C HIS A 55 13.17 13.52 0.70
N PRO A 56 14.05 13.54 1.72
CA PRO A 56 14.38 12.36 2.53
C PRO A 56 13.19 11.75 3.25
N ASP A 57 12.17 12.56 3.56
CA ASP A 57 10.96 12.14 4.27
C ASP A 57 9.84 11.64 3.33
N PHE A 58 10.06 11.67 2.02
CA PHE A 58 9.02 11.29 1.05
C PHE A 58 8.58 9.84 1.19
N ILE A 59 9.51 8.89 1.40
CA ILE A 59 9.20 7.47 1.60
C ILE A 59 9.63 7.05 3.00
N GLN A 60 8.67 6.64 3.81
CA GLN A 60 8.89 6.17 5.18
C GLN A 60 8.26 4.78 5.39
N PRO A 61 8.84 3.97 6.28
CA PRO A 61 10.16 4.11 6.92
C PRO A 61 11.32 3.99 5.92
N GLU A 62 12.52 4.37 6.33
CA GLU A 62 13.71 4.40 5.46
C GLU A 62 14.03 3.04 4.82
N SER A 63 13.73 1.95 5.52
CA SER A 63 13.86 0.59 4.99
C SER A 63 13.04 0.41 3.69
N ARG A 64 11.86 1.02 3.58
CA ARG A 64 11.02 0.97 2.39
C ARG A 64 11.57 1.84 1.26
N LYS A 65 12.13 3.02 1.59
CA LYS A 65 12.88 3.84 0.62
C LYS A 65 14.01 3.04 -0.02
N ASN A 66 14.83 2.40 0.81
CA ASN A 66 15.97 1.61 0.35
C ASN A 66 15.53 0.42 -0.52
N GLU A 67 14.45 -0.25 -0.16
CA GLU A 67 13.85 -1.32 -0.95
C GLU A 67 13.42 -0.82 -2.35
N MET A 68 12.70 0.29 -2.42
CA MET A 68 12.23 0.85 -3.69
C MET A 68 13.37 1.33 -4.58
N MET A 69 14.35 2.00 -4.00
CA MET A 69 15.53 2.48 -4.72
C MET A 69 16.36 1.32 -5.28
N ASN A 70 16.73 0.36 -4.43
CA ASN A 70 17.68 -0.69 -4.81
C ASN A 70 17.07 -1.78 -5.71
N ASN A 71 15.79 -2.12 -5.49
CA ASN A 71 15.17 -3.23 -6.20
C ASN A 71 14.47 -2.81 -7.50
N PHE A 72 14.04 -1.53 -7.62
CA PHE A 72 13.21 -1.11 -8.74
C PHE A 72 13.76 0.08 -9.52
N LEU A 73 14.26 1.12 -8.85
CA LEU A 73 14.67 2.35 -9.53
C LEU A 73 16.11 2.29 -10.06
N LEU A 74 17.07 1.94 -9.22
CA LEU A 74 18.50 1.91 -9.62
C LEU A 74 18.83 0.83 -10.65
N PRO A 75 18.21 -0.36 -10.64
CA PRO A 75 18.44 -1.36 -11.70
C PRO A 75 17.85 -0.96 -13.05
N GLY A 76 17.04 0.08 -13.12
CA GLY A 76 16.34 0.54 -14.32
C GLY A 76 14.85 0.22 -14.28
N LEU A 77 14.04 1.26 -14.29
CA LEU A 77 12.59 1.15 -14.24
C LEU A 77 12.02 0.70 -15.59
N GLN A 78 11.21 -0.34 -15.58
CA GLN A 78 10.51 -0.84 -16.75
C GLN A 78 9.19 -0.10 -16.98
N ASP A 79 8.78 -0.04 -18.26
CA ASP A 79 7.50 0.55 -18.64
C ASP A 79 6.34 -0.32 -18.15
N LEU A 80 5.25 0.34 -17.75
CA LEU A 80 4.09 -0.31 -17.14
C LEU A 80 3.01 -0.60 -18.16
N CYS A 81 2.56 -1.85 -18.20
CA CYS A 81 1.36 -2.22 -18.94
C CYS A 81 0.13 -1.60 -18.27
N VAL A 82 -0.61 -0.74 -19.01
CA VAL A 82 -1.74 0.04 -18.46
C VAL A 82 -3.09 -0.30 -19.09
N SER A 83 -3.15 -1.33 -19.91
CA SER A 83 -4.42 -1.80 -20.49
C SER A 83 -4.49 -3.32 -20.60
N ARG A 84 -5.70 -3.84 -20.75
CA ARG A 84 -6.01 -5.26 -20.91
C ARG A 84 -7.02 -5.47 -22.01
N THR A 85 -6.93 -6.61 -22.71
CA THR A 85 -7.91 -7.06 -23.70
C THR A 85 -8.52 -8.42 -23.37
N SER A 86 -7.96 -9.12 -22.38
CA SER A 86 -8.38 -10.48 -21.98
C SER A 86 -9.76 -10.56 -21.34
N PHE A 87 -10.28 -9.43 -20.86
CA PHE A 87 -11.63 -9.31 -20.31
C PHE A 87 -12.25 -7.95 -20.68
N LYS A 88 -13.59 -7.87 -20.55
CA LYS A 88 -14.35 -6.68 -20.95
C LYS A 88 -14.89 -5.85 -19.79
N TRP A 89 -14.79 -6.37 -18.57
CA TRP A 89 -15.23 -5.64 -17.39
C TRP A 89 -14.16 -4.65 -16.96
N GLY A 90 -14.50 -3.39 -16.86
CA GLY A 90 -13.59 -2.31 -16.49
C GLY A 90 -13.91 -1.02 -17.22
N ILE A 91 -13.06 -0.02 -17.06
CA ILE A 91 -13.16 1.28 -17.74
C ILE A 91 -12.59 1.13 -19.15
N PRO A 92 -13.40 1.33 -20.21
CA PRO A 92 -12.90 1.26 -21.59
C PRO A 92 -11.86 2.36 -21.85
N VAL A 93 -10.86 2.07 -22.67
CA VAL A 93 -9.93 3.09 -23.17
C VAL A 93 -10.65 3.87 -24.30
N ASP A 94 -10.81 5.18 -24.16
CA ASP A 94 -11.63 6.01 -25.05
C ASP A 94 -11.20 5.93 -26.51
N PHE A 95 -9.91 5.95 -26.78
CA PHE A 95 -9.35 5.90 -28.14
C PHE A 95 -9.23 4.47 -28.70
N ASP A 96 -9.40 3.43 -27.88
CA ASP A 96 -9.43 2.02 -28.30
C ASP A 96 -10.30 1.18 -27.35
N PRO A 97 -11.63 1.13 -27.57
CA PRO A 97 -12.58 0.45 -26.67
C PRO A 97 -12.44 -1.07 -26.59
N LYS A 98 -11.51 -1.68 -27.33
CA LYS A 98 -11.15 -3.09 -27.14
C LYS A 98 -10.37 -3.31 -25.83
N HIS A 99 -9.71 -2.27 -25.37
CA HIS A 99 -8.92 -2.28 -24.15
C HIS A 99 -9.72 -1.76 -22.97
N VAL A 100 -9.46 -2.30 -21.80
CA VAL A 100 -9.88 -1.75 -20.51
C VAL A 100 -8.66 -1.27 -19.74
N VAL A 101 -8.85 -0.23 -18.95
CA VAL A 101 -7.80 0.37 -18.13
C VAL A 101 -7.31 -0.63 -17.07
N TYR A 102 -6.01 -0.66 -16.86
CA TYR A 102 -5.39 -1.48 -15.81
C TYR A 102 -5.75 -0.98 -14.41
N VAL A 103 -6.06 -1.92 -13.54
CA VAL A 103 -6.59 -1.66 -12.19
C VAL A 103 -5.80 -0.63 -11.38
N TRP A 104 -4.47 -0.64 -11.44
CA TRP A 104 -3.67 0.30 -10.65
C TRP A 104 -3.62 1.71 -11.24
N LEU A 105 -3.88 1.89 -12.52
CA LEU A 105 -4.08 3.23 -13.08
C LEU A 105 -5.38 3.84 -12.55
N ASP A 106 -6.47 3.08 -12.56
CA ASP A 106 -7.75 3.47 -11.99
C ASP A 106 -7.67 3.70 -10.47
N ALA A 107 -7.16 2.70 -9.74
CA ALA A 107 -7.11 2.75 -8.28
C ALA A 107 -6.29 3.95 -7.72
N LEU A 108 -5.18 4.31 -8.38
CA LEU A 108 -4.34 5.41 -7.92
C LEU A 108 -4.92 6.78 -8.30
N THR A 109 -5.50 6.91 -9.49
CA THR A 109 -6.12 8.18 -9.90
C THR A 109 -7.35 8.53 -9.05
N ASN A 110 -7.96 7.56 -8.38
CA ASN A 110 -9.05 7.80 -7.44
C ASN A 110 -8.70 8.81 -6.33
N TYR A 111 -7.43 8.91 -5.91
CA TYR A 111 -7.00 9.90 -4.91
C TYR A 111 -7.27 11.35 -5.34
N ILE A 112 -7.18 11.66 -6.61
CA ILE A 112 -7.42 13.01 -7.12
C ILE A 112 -8.84 13.15 -7.69
N THR A 113 -9.37 12.15 -8.38
CA THR A 113 -10.75 12.21 -8.93
C THR A 113 -11.80 12.27 -7.84
N GLY A 114 -11.59 11.56 -6.71
CA GLY A 114 -12.50 11.57 -5.56
C GLY A 114 -12.66 12.94 -4.88
N ILE A 115 -11.69 13.83 -5.05
CA ILE A 115 -11.72 15.20 -4.54
C ILE A 115 -11.97 16.25 -5.62
N GLY A 116 -12.23 15.80 -6.86
CA GLY A 116 -12.70 16.66 -7.94
C GLY A 116 -11.61 17.25 -8.84
N TYR A 117 -10.53 16.49 -9.07
CA TYR A 117 -9.59 16.81 -10.17
C TYR A 117 -10.29 16.65 -11.51
N ASP A 118 -10.13 17.64 -12.38
CA ASP A 118 -10.60 17.62 -13.75
C ASP A 118 -9.41 17.84 -14.70
N CYS A 119 -9.20 16.91 -15.64
CA CYS A 119 -8.12 16.98 -16.61
C CYS A 119 -8.45 17.86 -17.83
N ASP A 120 -9.73 18.11 -18.10
CA ASP A 120 -10.22 18.86 -19.25
C ASP A 120 -10.78 20.24 -18.91
N GLY A 121 -10.92 20.53 -17.61
CA GLY A 121 -11.53 21.74 -17.10
C GLY A 121 -10.87 22.31 -15.85
N GLU A 122 -11.66 23.08 -15.09
CA GLU A 122 -11.22 23.59 -13.79
C GLU A 122 -11.55 22.57 -12.69
N SER A 123 -10.51 22.16 -11.96
CA SER A 123 -10.66 21.31 -10.77
C SER A 123 -11.44 22.03 -9.69
N THR A 124 -12.11 21.27 -8.83
CA THR A 124 -12.93 21.82 -7.74
C THR A 124 -12.10 22.57 -6.69
N ASP A 125 -12.76 23.44 -5.93
CA ASP A 125 -12.17 24.07 -4.74
C ASP A 125 -11.69 23.05 -3.71
N GLN A 126 -12.34 21.89 -3.63
CA GLN A 126 -11.95 20.82 -2.74
C GLN A 126 -10.60 20.22 -3.16
N PHE A 127 -10.39 19.98 -4.46
CA PHE A 127 -9.09 19.54 -4.98
C PHE A 127 -8.01 20.58 -4.68
N ASN A 128 -8.25 21.84 -5.02
CA ASN A 128 -7.28 22.92 -4.81
C ASN A 128 -6.90 23.12 -3.34
N LYS A 129 -7.81 22.79 -2.40
CA LYS A 129 -7.57 22.88 -0.96
C LYS A 129 -6.87 21.66 -0.38
N LEU A 130 -7.17 20.45 -0.87
CA LEU A 130 -6.73 19.20 -0.25
C LEU A 130 -5.53 18.56 -0.94
N TRP A 131 -5.26 18.91 -2.21
CA TRP A 131 -4.11 18.38 -2.92
C TRP A 131 -2.93 19.39 -2.91
N PRO A 132 -1.68 18.96 -2.70
CA PRO A 132 -1.23 17.58 -2.48
C PRO A 132 -1.56 17.04 -1.09
N ALA A 133 -1.75 15.72 -1.00
CA ALA A 133 -1.92 15.03 0.27
C ALA A 133 -0.69 15.19 1.16
N ASP A 134 -0.91 15.41 2.46
CA ASP A 134 0.19 15.46 3.44
C ASP A 134 0.80 14.08 3.66
N LEU A 135 -0.04 13.03 3.70
CA LEU A 135 0.37 11.67 3.95
C LEU A 135 -0.50 10.67 3.19
N HIS A 136 0.14 9.74 2.48
CA HIS A 136 -0.45 8.47 2.09
C HIS A 136 -0.03 7.40 3.10
N LEU A 137 -0.95 6.98 3.96
CA LEU A 137 -0.73 5.90 4.91
C LEU A 137 -1.26 4.60 4.31
N ILE A 138 -0.36 3.69 3.98
CA ILE A 138 -0.69 2.47 3.20
C ILE A 138 0.00 1.24 3.78
N GLY A 139 -0.49 0.04 3.43
CA GLY A 139 0.20 -1.21 3.72
C GLY A 139 1.50 -1.35 2.90
N LYS A 140 2.52 -1.94 3.50
CA LYS A 140 3.82 -2.15 2.84
C LYS A 140 3.73 -2.99 1.56
N ASP A 141 2.70 -3.80 1.40
CA ASP A 141 2.45 -4.64 0.24
C ASP A 141 2.11 -3.86 -1.03
N ILE A 142 1.61 -2.64 -0.87
CA ILE A 142 1.29 -1.74 -1.99
C ILE A 142 2.23 -0.52 -2.06
N ILE A 143 3.36 -0.56 -1.38
CA ILE A 143 4.31 0.56 -1.31
C ILE A 143 4.85 0.93 -2.71
N ARG A 144 5.17 -0.05 -3.56
CA ARG A 144 5.67 0.18 -4.92
C ARG A 144 4.71 1.00 -5.76
N PHE A 145 3.41 0.73 -5.65
CA PHE A 145 2.39 1.46 -6.40
C PHE A 145 2.29 2.92 -5.98
N HIS A 146 2.47 3.22 -4.70
CA HIS A 146 2.34 4.56 -4.13
C HIS A 146 3.62 5.39 -4.16
N THR A 147 4.78 4.75 -4.28
CA THR A 147 6.08 5.44 -4.28
C THR A 147 6.77 5.48 -5.64
N ILE A 148 6.33 4.65 -6.58
CA ILE A 148 6.87 4.62 -7.95
C ILE A 148 5.78 4.96 -8.96
N TYR A 149 4.69 4.18 -9.07
CA TYR A 149 3.69 4.37 -10.10
C TYR A 149 2.93 5.70 -9.92
N TRP A 150 2.41 5.93 -8.73
CA TRP A 150 1.63 7.11 -8.42
C TRP A 150 2.41 8.42 -8.61
N PRO A 151 3.61 8.61 -8.07
CA PRO A 151 4.40 9.79 -8.34
C PRO A 151 4.67 10.01 -9.83
N ILE A 152 4.94 8.96 -10.58
CA ILE A 152 5.19 9.07 -12.02
C ILE A 152 3.92 9.47 -12.78
N PHE A 153 2.75 8.95 -12.41
CA PHE A 153 1.48 9.40 -12.99
C PHE A 153 1.24 10.89 -12.72
N LEU A 154 1.47 11.33 -11.49
CA LEU A 154 1.35 12.75 -11.13
C LEU A 154 2.37 13.62 -11.88
N MET A 155 3.61 13.17 -12.01
CA MET A 155 4.62 13.86 -12.81
C MET A 155 4.23 13.99 -14.28
N SER A 156 3.51 13.01 -14.83
CA SER A 156 3.02 13.06 -16.21
C SER A 156 1.86 14.01 -16.42
N LEU A 157 1.16 14.34 -15.36
CA LEU A 157 0.06 15.32 -15.32
C LEU A 157 0.53 16.71 -14.86
N ASP A 158 1.84 16.87 -14.61
CA ASP A 158 2.43 18.09 -14.02
C ASP A 158 1.78 18.49 -12.67
N LEU A 159 1.30 17.49 -11.92
CA LEU A 159 0.72 17.69 -10.60
C LEU A 159 1.77 17.55 -9.49
N PRO A 160 1.61 18.27 -8.36
CA PRO A 160 2.46 18.11 -7.20
C PRO A 160 2.32 16.72 -6.59
N LEU A 161 3.43 16.19 -6.07
CA LEU A 161 3.44 14.89 -5.40
C LEU A 161 2.92 14.99 -3.97
N PRO A 162 2.40 13.89 -3.38
CA PRO A 162 2.14 13.83 -1.94
C PRO A 162 3.40 14.14 -1.16
N LYS A 163 3.27 14.77 0.02
CA LYS A 163 4.44 15.14 0.82
C LYS A 163 5.15 13.93 1.40
N GLN A 164 4.39 12.90 1.78
CA GLN A 164 4.93 11.67 2.37
C GLN A 164 4.09 10.45 1.99
N VAL A 165 4.76 9.32 1.81
CA VAL A 165 4.15 7.98 1.72
C VAL A 165 4.73 7.12 2.85
N PHE A 166 3.88 6.64 3.76
CA PHE A 166 4.27 5.77 4.85
C PHE A 166 3.70 4.37 4.63
N GLY A 167 4.60 3.39 4.47
CA GLY A 167 4.26 1.98 4.31
C GLY A 167 4.27 1.26 5.65
N HIS A 168 3.09 1.13 6.31
CA HIS A 168 3.00 0.41 7.57
C HIS A 168 3.19 -1.10 7.40
N PRO A 169 3.77 -1.77 8.40
CA PRO A 169 3.97 -3.22 8.40
C PRO A 169 2.66 -3.98 8.56
N TRP A 170 2.75 -5.32 8.50
CA TRP A 170 1.61 -6.19 8.71
C TRP A 170 1.38 -6.49 10.18
N LEU A 171 0.12 -6.78 10.50
CA LEU A 171 -0.28 -7.41 11.73
C LEU A 171 -0.43 -8.92 11.46
N LEU A 172 0.42 -9.71 12.11
CA LEU A 172 0.48 -11.16 11.95
C LEU A 172 -0.31 -11.86 13.05
N GLN A 173 -0.90 -12.99 12.77
CA GLN A 173 -1.43 -13.90 13.78
C GLN A 173 -0.45 -15.07 13.96
N GLY A 174 0.14 -15.18 15.15
CA GLY A 174 1.20 -16.15 15.40
C GLY A 174 2.40 -15.89 14.47
N ASP A 175 2.78 -16.88 13.68
CA ASP A 175 3.93 -16.85 12.76
C ASP A 175 3.54 -16.52 11.31
N GLY A 176 2.29 -16.14 11.05
CA GLY A 176 1.81 -16.00 9.69
C GLY A 176 0.90 -14.81 9.40
N LYS A 177 0.91 -14.40 8.13
CA LYS A 177 0.00 -13.39 7.59
C LYS A 177 -1.44 -13.89 7.71
N MET A 178 -2.32 -13.04 8.23
CA MET A 178 -3.76 -13.29 8.24
C MET A 178 -4.32 -13.35 6.82
N SER A 179 -5.14 -14.36 6.56
CA SER A 179 -5.78 -14.55 5.25
C SER A 179 -7.15 -15.20 5.42
N LYS A 180 -8.16 -14.64 4.75
CA LYS A 180 -9.52 -15.22 4.73
C LYS A 180 -9.54 -16.68 4.25
N SER A 181 -8.67 -17.00 3.28
CA SER A 181 -8.57 -18.37 2.74
C SER A 181 -7.95 -19.37 3.71
N LYS A 182 -7.21 -18.91 4.73
CA LYS A 182 -6.63 -19.74 5.78
C LYS A 182 -7.52 -19.81 7.03
N GLY A 183 -8.57 -18.98 7.11
CA GLY A 183 -9.47 -18.94 8.27
C GLY A 183 -8.81 -18.41 9.55
N ASN A 184 -7.67 -17.72 9.45
CA ASN A 184 -6.91 -17.20 10.57
C ASN A 184 -7.02 -15.67 10.72
N VAL A 185 -8.14 -15.09 10.26
CA VAL A 185 -8.38 -13.65 10.40
C VAL A 185 -9.01 -13.38 11.77
N ILE A 186 -8.43 -12.45 12.51
CA ILE A 186 -9.03 -11.87 13.70
C ILE A 186 -9.69 -10.55 13.27
N TYR A 187 -10.98 -10.42 13.50
CA TYR A 187 -11.74 -9.24 13.13
C TYR A 187 -11.72 -8.20 14.25
N ALA A 188 -11.66 -6.92 13.87
CA ALA A 188 -11.57 -5.83 14.84
C ALA A 188 -12.83 -5.70 15.71
N ASP A 189 -14.00 -6.00 15.16
CA ASP A 189 -15.27 -6.02 15.87
C ASP A 189 -15.33 -7.12 16.94
N GLU A 190 -14.84 -8.34 16.64
CA GLU A 190 -14.72 -9.42 17.62
C GLU A 190 -13.82 -9.04 18.80
N LEU A 191 -12.70 -8.36 18.50
CA LEU A 191 -11.81 -7.86 19.56
C LEU A 191 -12.47 -6.77 20.40
N VAL A 192 -13.19 -5.86 19.76
CA VAL A 192 -13.89 -4.75 20.45
C VAL A 192 -15.03 -5.28 21.32
N ASP A 193 -15.78 -6.27 20.85
CA ASP A 193 -16.86 -6.90 21.58
C ASP A 193 -16.34 -7.62 22.86
N PHE A 194 -15.14 -8.20 22.78
CA PHE A 194 -14.56 -8.92 23.91
C PHE A 194 -13.77 -8.04 24.88
N PHE A 195 -12.89 -7.17 24.35
CA PHE A 195 -11.95 -6.39 25.17
C PHE A 195 -12.38 -4.93 25.41
N GLY A 196 -13.33 -4.43 24.62
CA GLY A 196 -13.69 -3.02 24.57
C GLY A 196 -12.79 -2.21 23.63
N VAL A 197 -13.34 -1.13 23.09
CA VAL A 197 -12.69 -0.30 22.05
C VAL A 197 -11.37 0.32 22.52
N ASP A 198 -11.30 0.80 23.77
CA ASP A 198 -10.10 1.47 24.29
C ASP A 198 -8.92 0.51 24.45
N ALA A 199 -9.19 -0.71 24.91
CA ALA A 199 -8.18 -1.76 25.02
C ALA A 199 -7.62 -2.19 23.66
N VAL A 200 -8.48 -2.36 22.67
CA VAL A 200 -8.06 -2.69 21.29
C VAL A 200 -7.24 -1.55 20.69
N ARG A 201 -7.67 -0.31 20.83
CA ARG A 201 -6.91 0.87 20.36
C ARG A 201 -5.54 0.97 21.04
N TYR A 202 -5.49 0.79 22.35
CA TYR A 202 -4.23 0.77 23.09
C TYR A 202 -3.29 -0.31 22.54
N PHE A 203 -3.77 -1.54 22.41
CA PHE A 203 -2.97 -2.66 21.94
C PHE A 203 -2.40 -2.38 20.54
N VAL A 204 -3.23 -1.97 19.60
CA VAL A 204 -2.79 -1.71 18.20
C VAL A 204 -1.74 -0.60 18.15
N LEU A 205 -1.91 0.47 18.92
CA LEU A 205 -0.93 1.57 18.97
C LEU A 205 0.36 1.22 19.71
N HIS A 206 0.29 0.28 20.65
CA HIS A 206 1.43 -0.15 21.46
C HIS A 206 2.27 -1.24 20.78
N GLU A 207 1.60 -2.28 20.24
CA GLU A 207 2.26 -3.48 19.72
C GLU A 207 2.61 -3.40 18.23
N MET A 208 2.08 -2.41 17.50
CA MET A 208 2.41 -2.23 16.10
C MET A 208 3.67 -1.38 15.93
N PRO A 209 4.85 -1.99 15.71
CA PRO A 209 6.05 -1.22 15.40
C PRO A 209 5.89 -0.52 14.06
N PHE A 210 6.57 0.62 13.86
CA PHE A 210 6.47 1.36 12.59
C PHE A 210 7.22 0.70 11.43
N GLU A 211 8.26 -0.07 11.70
CA GLU A 211 9.13 -0.63 10.68
C GLU A 211 8.98 -2.12 10.47
N ASN A 212 8.64 -2.87 11.53
CA ASN A 212 8.58 -4.32 11.54
C ASN A 212 7.15 -4.82 11.73
N ASP A 213 6.89 -6.05 11.28
CA ASP A 213 5.59 -6.67 11.48
C ASP A 213 5.28 -6.87 12.96
N GLY A 214 4.07 -6.54 13.37
CA GLY A 214 3.56 -6.79 14.70
C GLY A 214 2.83 -8.14 14.76
N VAL A 215 2.71 -8.69 15.96
CA VAL A 215 1.99 -9.95 16.20
C VAL A 215 0.80 -9.68 17.11
N ILE A 216 -0.35 -10.26 16.76
CA ILE A 216 -1.52 -10.28 17.63
C ILE A 216 -1.85 -11.71 18.04
N THR A 217 -2.01 -11.93 19.34
CA THR A 217 -2.60 -13.13 19.91
C THR A 217 -3.54 -12.75 21.07
N TRP A 218 -4.47 -13.61 21.39
CA TRP A 218 -5.37 -13.39 22.52
C TRP A 218 -4.61 -13.30 23.83
N GLU A 219 -3.59 -14.13 24.03
CA GLU A 219 -2.74 -14.15 25.22
C GLU A 219 -2.00 -12.83 25.38
N LEU A 220 -1.43 -12.31 24.29
CA LEU A 220 -0.71 -11.03 24.31
C LEU A 220 -1.64 -9.86 24.63
N MET A 221 -2.86 -9.86 24.08
CA MET A 221 -3.88 -8.86 24.42
C MET A 221 -4.21 -8.88 25.91
N VAL A 222 -4.46 -10.07 26.49
CA VAL A 222 -4.73 -10.22 27.94
C VAL A 222 -3.54 -9.76 28.78
N GLU A 223 -2.32 -10.12 28.38
CA GLU A 223 -1.10 -9.69 29.05
C GLU A 223 -0.98 -8.17 29.11
N ARG A 224 -1.12 -7.50 27.99
CA ARG A 224 -1.00 -6.03 27.92
C ARG A 224 -2.08 -5.31 28.73
N LEU A 225 -3.31 -5.80 28.66
CA LEU A 225 -4.41 -5.25 29.48
C LEU A 225 -4.12 -5.34 30.97
N ASN A 226 -3.66 -6.50 31.44
CA ASN A 226 -3.42 -6.73 32.85
C ASN A 226 -2.14 -6.04 33.36
N SER A 227 -1.03 -6.18 32.62
CA SER A 227 0.27 -5.65 33.07
C SER A 227 0.37 -4.14 32.90
N GLU A 228 -0.17 -3.58 31.85
CA GLU A 228 0.06 -2.18 31.51
C GLU A 228 -1.14 -1.29 31.85
N LEU A 229 -2.35 -1.61 31.37
CA LEU A 229 -3.52 -0.79 31.66
C LEU A 229 -3.97 -0.95 33.10
N ALA A 230 -4.13 -2.18 33.60
CA ALA A 230 -4.57 -2.40 34.99
C ALA A 230 -3.46 -2.13 35.99
N ASN A 231 -2.33 -2.83 35.87
CA ASN A 231 -1.28 -2.79 36.95
C ASN A 231 -0.39 -1.56 36.85
N THR A 232 -0.12 -1.00 35.65
CA THR A 232 0.72 0.18 35.55
C THR A 232 -0.11 1.47 35.59
N LEU A 233 -0.95 1.70 34.59
CA LEU A 233 -1.76 2.92 34.48
C LEU A 233 -2.82 2.98 35.60
N GLY A 234 -3.50 1.88 35.87
CA GLY A 234 -4.49 1.78 36.94
C GLY A 234 -3.89 2.05 38.35
N ASN A 235 -2.74 1.49 38.65
CA ASN A 235 -2.04 1.75 39.92
C ASN A 235 -1.56 3.20 40.03
N LEU A 236 -1.10 3.81 38.92
CA LEU A 236 -0.77 5.23 38.93
C LEU A 236 -2.01 6.09 39.24
N ALA A 237 -3.15 5.80 38.62
CA ALA A 237 -4.40 6.52 38.89
C ALA A 237 -4.86 6.38 40.33
N VAL A 238 -4.80 5.17 40.91
CA VAL A 238 -5.11 4.91 42.33
C VAL A 238 -4.16 5.67 43.25
N SER A 239 -2.86 5.60 43.00
CA SER A 239 -1.86 6.32 43.82
C SER A 239 -2.05 7.82 43.80
N TYR A 240 -2.38 8.39 42.62
CA TYR A 240 -2.65 9.82 42.50
C TYR A 240 -3.92 10.25 43.25
N THR A 241 -4.98 9.45 43.22
CA THR A 241 -6.21 9.74 43.95
C THR A 241 -5.99 9.69 45.46
N HIS A 242 -5.20 8.74 45.98
CA HIS A 242 -4.85 8.67 47.39
C HIS A 242 -3.96 9.81 47.89
N LEU A 243 -3.08 10.34 47.05
CA LEU A 243 -2.24 11.50 47.42
C LEU A 243 -3.04 12.84 47.46
N ARG A 244 -4.22 12.88 46.91
CA ARG A 244 -5.11 14.07 46.97
C ARG A 244 -6.19 14.01 48.03
N ALA A 245 -6.37 12.87 48.68
CA ALA A 245 -7.27 12.68 49.82
C ALA A 245 -6.55 12.90 51.12
#